data_2ef8512611be76e3ba83ca18ec0cdc45
#
_entry.id   2ef8512611be76e3ba83ca18ec0cdc45
#
_cell.length_a   1.000
_cell.length_b   1.000
_cell.length_c   1.000
_cell.angle_alpha   90.00
_cell.angle_beta   90.00
_cell.angle_gamma   90.00
#
_symmetry.space_group_name_H-M   'P 1'
#
loop_
_entity.id
_entity.type
_entity.pdbx_description
1 polymer ?
#
loop_
_entity_poly.entity_id
_entity_poly.type
_entity_poly.pdbx_seq_one_letter_code
_entity_poly.pdbx_strand_id
1 'polypeptide(L)'
;ADLEYDPNDYGKLLQPILDKKANIAFGSRFVGQRFALFGKNRTMHSTHWIGNKFLTSAFNILYGTRLTDVEPCYKMFRSSVLSGIDIKANGFEYDIELMCRLVNGGNKIIQLPISYKPRKFAEGKKISWKDGIIAFLIMLKYRF
;
A
#
# COMPACT_ATOMS: atom_id res chain seq x y z
N ALA A 1 2.04 -6.55 15.99
CA ALA A 1 1.71 -5.24 15.43
C ALA A 1 2.94 -4.34 15.60
N ASP A 2 3.28 -3.57 14.58
CA ASP A 2 4.50 -2.75 14.58
C ASP A 2 4.30 -1.34 15.17
N LEU A 3 3.09 -1.02 15.62
CA LEU A 3 2.71 0.25 16.23
C LEU A 3 2.96 1.50 15.35
N GLU A 4 3.17 1.32 14.05
CA GLU A 4 3.37 2.43 13.12
C GLU A 4 2.04 3.08 12.68
N TYR A 5 0.91 2.39 12.86
CA TYR A 5 -0.42 2.80 12.41
C TYR A 5 -1.39 2.94 13.58
N ASP A 6 -2.37 3.83 13.42
CA ASP A 6 -3.41 4.08 14.43
C ASP A 6 -4.64 3.20 14.16
N PRO A 7 -5.07 2.35 15.12
CA PRO A 7 -6.28 1.54 14.97
C PRO A 7 -7.57 2.35 14.77
N ASN A 8 -7.61 3.60 15.20
CA ASN A 8 -8.76 4.49 14.98
C ASN A 8 -9.02 4.78 13.49
N ASP A 9 -8.03 4.54 12.61
CA ASP A 9 -8.21 4.70 11.17
C ASP A 9 -9.04 3.56 10.54
N TYR A 10 -9.29 2.44 11.25
CA TYR A 10 -10.14 1.35 10.72
C TYR A 10 -11.56 1.80 10.41
N GLY A 11 -12.16 2.64 11.25
CA GLY A 11 -13.51 3.15 11.01
C GLY A 11 -13.61 3.92 9.69
N LYS A 12 -12.62 4.74 9.38
CA LYS A 12 -12.55 5.51 8.12
C LYS A 12 -12.47 4.59 6.89
N LEU A 13 -11.69 3.51 6.98
CA LEU A 13 -11.53 2.56 5.88
C LEU A 13 -12.77 1.67 5.72
N LEU A 14 -13.44 1.33 6.80
CA LEU A 14 -14.63 0.48 6.79
C LEU A 14 -15.86 1.20 6.20
N GLN A 15 -16.02 2.50 6.50
CA GLN A 15 -17.21 3.26 6.15
C GLN A 15 -17.57 3.18 4.66
N PRO A 16 -16.66 3.42 3.69
CA PRO A 16 -17.02 3.34 2.27
C PRO A 16 -17.38 1.93 1.80
N ILE A 17 -16.94 0.89 2.50
CA ILE A 17 -17.33 -0.49 2.22
C ILE A 17 -18.75 -0.77 2.71
N LEU A 18 -19.11 -0.29 3.90
CA LEU A 18 -20.46 -0.37 4.46
C LEU A 18 -21.46 0.41 3.59
N ASP A 19 -21.08 1.60 3.18
CA ASP A 19 -21.88 2.47 2.29
C ASP A 19 -22.01 1.91 0.86
N LYS A 20 -21.40 0.78 0.54
CA LYS A 20 -21.36 0.17 -0.81
C LYS A 20 -20.73 1.09 -1.89
N LYS A 21 -19.90 2.06 -1.49
CA LYS A 21 -19.18 2.96 -2.40
C LYS A 21 -17.95 2.30 -3.01
N ALA A 22 -17.38 1.31 -2.32
CA ALA A 22 -16.24 0.53 -2.77
C ALA A 22 -16.28 -0.88 -2.17
N ASN A 23 -15.62 -1.82 -2.86
CA ASN A 23 -15.36 -3.16 -2.32
C ASN A 23 -13.99 -3.24 -1.64
N ILE A 24 -13.10 -2.28 -1.96
CA ILE A 24 -11.73 -2.21 -1.47
C ILE A 24 -11.41 -0.78 -1.05
N ALA A 25 -10.94 -0.62 0.18
CA ALA A 25 -10.47 0.63 0.75
C ALA A 25 -9.08 0.43 1.36
N PHE A 26 -8.08 1.16 0.87
CA PHE A 26 -6.72 1.12 1.40
C PHE A 26 -6.36 2.43 2.08
N GLY A 27 -5.59 2.34 3.13
CA GLY A 27 -4.95 3.48 3.71
C GLY A 27 -3.87 4.04 2.76
N SER A 28 -3.64 5.34 2.80
CA SER A 28 -2.47 5.95 2.16
C SER A 28 -1.77 6.86 3.14
N ARG A 29 -0.46 6.70 3.20
CA ARG A 29 0.43 7.53 4.02
C ARG A 29 0.66 8.92 3.39
N PHE A 30 0.18 9.13 2.16
CA PHE A 30 0.46 10.32 1.35
C PHE A 30 -0.75 11.14 0.96
N VAL A 31 -1.98 10.60 1.07
CA VAL A 31 -3.20 11.37 0.82
C VAL A 31 -3.39 12.43 1.90
N GLY A 32 -3.57 13.67 1.48
CA GLY A 32 -3.85 14.80 2.38
C GLY A 32 -2.69 15.27 3.24
N GLN A 33 -1.52 14.65 3.14
CA GLN A 33 -0.33 15.09 3.86
C GLN A 33 0.48 16.05 3.00
N ARG A 34 0.74 17.28 3.52
CA ARG A 34 1.79 18.14 2.98
C ARG A 34 3.12 17.45 3.24
N PHE A 35 3.75 17.03 2.18
CA PHE A 35 5.02 16.32 2.26
C PHE A 35 6.14 17.25 2.75
N ALA A 36 6.73 16.94 3.89
CA ALA A 36 7.96 17.58 4.35
C ALA A 36 9.16 16.65 4.05
N LEU A 37 9.91 16.94 2.99
CA LEU A 37 11.18 16.26 2.66
C LEU A 37 12.24 16.46 3.75
N PHE A 38 12.19 17.59 4.44
CA PHE A 38 13.17 18.05 5.42
C PHE A 38 12.48 18.56 6.68
N GLY A 39 13.04 18.28 7.87
CA GLY A 39 12.59 18.82 9.14
C GLY A 39 12.08 17.80 10.16
N LYS A 40 11.65 18.28 11.34
CA LYS A 40 11.18 17.45 12.47
C LYS A 40 9.88 16.67 12.18
N ASN A 41 9.11 17.08 11.17
CA ASN A 41 7.83 16.46 10.80
C ASN A 41 7.97 15.45 9.64
N ARG A 42 9.09 14.75 9.54
CA ARG A 42 9.31 13.71 8.54
C ARG A 42 8.31 12.56 8.72
N THR A 43 7.47 12.35 7.72
CA THR A 43 6.54 11.22 7.67
C THR A 43 7.20 9.91 7.22
N MET A 44 8.40 9.95 6.62
CA MET A 44 9.13 8.77 6.16
C MET A 44 10.60 9.10 5.87
N HIS A 45 11.50 8.12 5.93
CA HIS A 45 12.89 8.28 5.48
C HIS A 45 12.93 8.61 3.98
N SER A 46 13.74 9.58 3.55
CA SER A 46 13.75 10.09 2.16
C SER A 46 13.93 8.99 1.10
N THR A 47 14.82 8.02 1.35
CA THR A 47 15.08 6.89 0.44
C THR A 47 13.87 5.97 0.29
N HIS A 48 13.19 5.66 1.39
CA HIS A 48 11.97 4.84 1.35
C HIS A 48 10.81 5.58 0.67
N TRP A 49 10.74 6.90 0.84
CA TRP A 49 9.75 7.69 0.14
C TRP A 49 9.97 7.66 -1.37
N ILE A 50 11.21 7.88 -1.82
CA ILE A 50 11.57 7.83 -3.25
C ILE A 50 11.25 6.44 -3.81
N GLY A 51 11.67 5.38 -3.11
CA GLY A 51 11.37 4.00 -3.51
C GLY A 51 9.87 3.72 -3.62
N ASN A 52 9.08 4.11 -2.61
CA ASN A 52 7.63 3.93 -2.67
C ASN A 52 6.99 4.75 -3.80
N LYS A 53 7.43 5.98 -4.04
CA LYS A 53 6.93 6.81 -5.16
C LYS A 53 7.26 6.20 -6.51
N PHE A 54 8.47 5.65 -6.66
CA PHE A 54 8.86 4.92 -7.87
C PHE A 54 7.96 3.70 -8.09
N LEU A 55 7.80 2.84 -7.08
CA LEU A 55 6.96 1.64 -7.17
C LEU A 55 5.49 1.99 -7.43
N THR A 56 4.98 3.02 -6.75
CA THR A 56 3.60 3.48 -6.96
C THR A 56 3.40 4.01 -8.39
N SER A 57 4.36 4.77 -8.93
CA SER A 57 4.29 5.29 -10.30
C SER A 57 4.37 4.15 -11.31
N ALA A 58 5.28 3.20 -11.12
CA ALA A 58 5.40 2.01 -11.96
C ALA A 58 4.10 1.19 -11.96
N PHE A 59 3.51 0.96 -10.77
CA PHE A 59 2.24 0.25 -10.64
C PHE A 59 1.12 0.99 -11.38
N ASN A 60 1.01 2.31 -11.20
CA ASN A 60 -0.01 3.13 -11.87
C ASN A 60 0.09 3.04 -13.39
N ILE A 61 1.32 3.09 -13.94
CA ILE A 61 1.56 2.97 -15.39
C ILE A 61 1.20 1.56 -15.87
N LEU A 62 1.67 0.52 -15.19
CA LEU A 62 1.46 -0.87 -15.60
C LEU A 62 -0.02 -1.28 -15.51
N TYR A 63 -0.73 -0.84 -14.49
CA TYR A 63 -2.09 -1.31 -14.17
C TYR A 63 -3.18 -0.28 -14.48
N GLY A 64 -2.83 0.92 -14.99
CA GLY A 64 -3.79 1.95 -15.32
C GLY A 64 -4.51 2.54 -14.09
N THR A 65 -3.85 2.56 -12.93
CA THR A 65 -4.43 3.05 -11.67
C THR A 65 -3.99 4.48 -11.34
N ARG A 66 -4.53 5.05 -10.27
CA ARG A 66 -4.15 6.38 -9.76
C ARG A 66 -3.91 6.32 -8.25
N LEU A 67 -3.17 5.33 -7.81
CA LEU A 67 -2.83 5.16 -6.40
C LEU A 67 -1.79 6.20 -5.98
N THR A 68 -1.82 6.57 -4.72
CA THR A 68 -0.85 7.47 -4.08
C THR A 68 0.18 6.71 -3.25
N ASP A 69 -0.17 5.46 -2.86
CA ASP A 69 0.65 4.55 -2.05
C ASP A 69 0.31 3.11 -2.43
N VAL A 70 1.28 2.35 -2.92
CA VAL A 70 1.07 0.97 -3.35
C VAL A 70 1.35 -0.05 -2.23
N GLU A 71 2.06 0.38 -1.18
CA GLU A 71 2.45 -0.49 -0.05
C GLU A 71 1.91 -0.01 1.31
N PRO A 72 0.61 0.36 1.43
CA PRO A 72 0.05 0.66 2.74
C PRO A 72 -0.23 -0.65 3.48
N CYS A 73 0.05 -0.70 4.79
CA CYS A 73 -0.28 -1.89 5.59
C CYS A 73 -1.79 -2.04 5.82
N TYR A 74 -2.53 -0.93 5.92
CA TYR A 74 -3.97 -0.98 6.13
C TYR A 74 -4.70 -1.18 4.81
N LYS A 75 -5.17 -2.41 4.61
CA LYS A 75 -5.96 -2.85 3.47
C LYS A 75 -7.26 -3.46 3.97
N MET A 76 -8.38 -2.90 3.56
CA MET A 76 -9.71 -3.38 3.92
C MET A 76 -10.51 -3.69 2.66
N PHE A 77 -11.16 -4.84 2.66
CA PHE A 77 -11.93 -5.31 1.51
C PHE A 77 -13.04 -6.27 1.94
N ARG A 78 -14.07 -6.40 1.10
CA ARG A 78 -15.07 -7.46 1.26
C ARG A 78 -14.41 -8.82 1.01
N SER A 79 -14.76 -9.82 1.80
CA SER A 79 -14.25 -11.19 1.63
C SER A 79 -14.50 -11.74 0.23
N SER A 80 -15.60 -11.35 -0.40
CA SER A 80 -15.95 -11.79 -1.77
C SER A 80 -14.91 -11.40 -2.82
N VAL A 81 -14.12 -10.33 -2.63
CA VAL A 81 -13.07 -9.94 -3.61
C VAL A 81 -11.84 -10.84 -3.56
N LEU A 82 -11.71 -11.67 -2.52
CA LEU A 82 -10.66 -12.67 -2.40
C LEU A 82 -11.02 -14.01 -3.05
N SER A 83 -12.26 -14.18 -3.47
CA SER A 83 -12.69 -15.42 -4.11
C SER A 83 -11.90 -15.67 -5.39
N GLY A 84 -11.22 -16.83 -5.46
CA GLY A 84 -10.36 -17.20 -6.58
C GLY A 84 -8.97 -16.55 -6.60
N ILE A 85 -8.62 -15.77 -5.58
CA ILE A 85 -7.25 -15.23 -5.43
C ILE A 85 -6.40 -16.26 -4.67
N ASP A 86 -5.44 -16.85 -5.38
CA ASP A 86 -4.42 -17.74 -4.82
C ASP A 86 -3.08 -17.00 -4.76
N ILE A 87 -2.66 -16.57 -3.57
CA ILE A 87 -1.40 -15.85 -3.36
C ILE A 87 -0.27 -16.85 -3.16
N LYS A 88 0.81 -16.67 -3.90
CA LYS A 88 1.98 -17.57 -3.89
C LYS A 88 3.18 -16.97 -3.14
N ALA A 89 3.19 -15.68 -2.93
CA ALA A 89 4.26 -14.99 -2.22
C ALA A 89 4.21 -15.28 -0.71
N ASN A 90 5.38 -15.51 -0.12
CA ASN A 90 5.54 -15.82 1.30
C ASN A 90 6.33 -14.74 2.07
N GLY A 91 6.82 -13.71 1.40
CA GLY A 91 7.62 -12.61 1.95
C GLY A 91 6.93 -11.24 1.84
N PHE A 92 7.72 -10.16 1.84
CA PHE A 92 7.20 -8.80 1.70
C PHE A 92 6.50 -8.53 0.37
N GLU A 93 6.83 -9.31 -0.65
CA GLU A 93 6.20 -9.26 -1.97
C GLU A 93 4.72 -9.68 -1.98
N TYR A 94 4.24 -10.31 -0.90
CA TYR A 94 2.82 -10.65 -0.71
C TYR A 94 1.90 -9.45 -0.97
N ASP A 95 2.26 -8.29 -0.44
CA ASP A 95 1.45 -7.09 -0.55
C ASP A 95 1.29 -6.65 -2.00
N ILE A 96 2.36 -6.72 -2.79
CA ILE A 96 2.35 -6.35 -4.21
C ILE A 96 1.59 -7.39 -5.03
N GLU A 97 1.79 -8.68 -4.76
CA GLU A 97 1.03 -9.73 -5.46
C GLU A 97 -0.47 -9.56 -5.23
N LEU A 98 -0.89 -9.33 -3.99
CA LEU A 98 -2.29 -9.08 -3.65
C LEU A 98 -2.84 -7.87 -4.44
N MET A 99 -2.09 -6.77 -4.49
CA MET A 99 -2.48 -5.58 -5.25
C MET A 99 -2.68 -5.88 -6.74
N CYS A 100 -1.70 -6.58 -7.35
CA CYS A 100 -1.77 -6.97 -8.76
C CYS A 100 -3.04 -7.80 -9.04
N ARG A 101 -3.30 -8.80 -8.23
CA ARG A 101 -4.45 -9.70 -8.40
C ARG A 101 -5.78 -8.99 -8.19
N LEU A 102 -5.88 -8.12 -7.18
CA LEU A 102 -7.09 -7.33 -6.93
C LEU A 102 -7.42 -6.42 -8.10
N VAL A 103 -6.42 -5.72 -8.67
CA VAL A 103 -6.63 -4.83 -9.81
C VAL A 103 -6.92 -5.61 -11.09
N ASN A 104 -6.21 -6.71 -11.35
CA ASN A 104 -6.48 -7.59 -12.50
C ASN A 104 -7.89 -8.21 -12.43
N GLY A 105 -8.43 -8.43 -11.23
CA GLY A 105 -9.82 -8.85 -11.03
C GLY A 105 -10.85 -7.75 -11.29
N GLY A 106 -10.45 -6.60 -11.84
CA GLY A 106 -11.34 -5.48 -12.17
C GLY A 106 -11.81 -4.66 -10.96
N ASN A 107 -11.21 -4.86 -9.80
CA ASN A 107 -11.62 -4.17 -8.59
C ASN A 107 -11.08 -2.73 -8.55
N LYS A 108 -11.97 -1.78 -8.30
CA LYS A 108 -11.61 -0.40 -8.03
C LYS A 108 -11.17 -0.25 -6.57
N ILE A 109 -9.95 0.24 -6.38
CA ILE A 109 -9.40 0.57 -5.06
C ILE A 109 -9.60 2.04 -4.79
N ILE A 110 -10.16 2.39 -3.64
CA ILE A 110 -10.14 3.75 -3.11
C ILE A 110 -9.05 3.88 -2.05
N GLN A 111 -8.44 5.05 -1.96
CA GLN A 111 -7.44 5.33 -0.93
C GLN A 111 -7.88 6.47 -0.03
N LEU A 112 -7.67 6.29 1.26
CA LEU A 112 -8.03 7.23 2.32
C LEU A 112 -6.80 7.58 3.16
N PRO A 113 -6.70 8.81 3.68
CA PRO A 113 -5.58 9.19 4.52
C PRO A 113 -5.59 8.40 5.83
N ILE A 114 -4.43 7.91 6.22
CA ILE A 114 -4.20 7.25 7.49
C ILE A 114 -3.04 7.88 8.26
N SER A 115 -3.08 7.73 9.56
CA SER A 115 -2.00 8.15 10.46
C SER A 115 -0.82 7.19 10.33
N TYR A 116 0.39 7.72 10.25
CA TYR A 116 1.61 6.92 10.12
C TYR A 116 2.75 7.51 10.95
N LYS A 117 3.34 6.69 11.81
CA LYS A 117 4.50 7.02 12.64
C LYS A 117 5.64 6.04 12.30
N PRO A 118 6.59 6.43 11.43
CA PRO A 118 7.64 5.50 11.00
C PRO A 118 8.58 5.15 12.15
N ARG A 119 8.91 3.85 12.27
CA ARG A 119 9.97 3.38 13.17
C ARG A 119 11.34 3.81 12.65
N LYS A 120 12.28 4.00 13.57
CA LYS A 120 13.71 4.20 13.27
C LYS A 120 14.36 2.86 12.92
N PHE A 121 15.49 2.88 12.20
CA PHE A 121 16.25 1.67 11.89
C PHE A 121 16.66 0.89 13.14
N ALA A 122 17.01 1.59 14.23
CA ALA A 122 17.32 0.98 15.53
C ALA A 122 16.14 0.20 16.16
N GLU A 123 14.92 0.42 15.68
CA GLU A 123 13.69 -0.22 16.16
C GLU A 123 13.25 -1.41 15.28
N GLY A 124 14.18 -1.98 14.48
CA GLY A 124 13.98 -3.23 13.76
C GLY A 124 13.31 -3.11 12.38
N LYS A 125 13.49 -2.00 11.68
CA LYS A 125 13.03 -1.87 10.29
C LYS A 125 13.80 -2.83 9.37
N LYS A 126 13.09 -3.78 8.74
CA LYS A 126 13.69 -4.88 7.95
C LYS A 126 13.65 -4.68 6.43
N ILE A 127 12.85 -3.73 5.91
CA ILE A 127 12.68 -3.52 4.47
C ILE A 127 13.94 -2.91 3.85
N SER A 128 14.44 -3.53 2.78
CA SER A 128 15.65 -3.14 2.05
C SER A 128 15.33 -2.72 0.59
N TRP A 129 16.31 -2.15 -0.12
CA TRP A 129 16.17 -1.82 -1.54
C TRP A 129 15.95 -3.06 -2.41
N LYS A 130 16.40 -4.26 -1.98
CA LYS A 130 16.20 -5.54 -2.68
C LYS A 130 14.72 -5.90 -2.74
N ASP A 131 13.97 -5.63 -1.67
CA ASP A 131 12.53 -5.87 -1.61
C ASP A 131 11.80 -5.01 -2.65
N GLY A 132 12.28 -3.78 -2.90
CA GLY A 132 11.76 -2.92 -3.95
C GLY A 132 11.96 -3.49 -5.36
N ILE A 133 13.12 -4.10 -5.64
CA ILE A 133 13.36 -4.78 -6.93
C ILE A 133 12.43 -5.98 -7.07
N ILE A 134 12.30 -6.80 -6.03
CA ILE A 134 11.40 -7.96 -6.03
C ILE A 134 9.95 -7.50 -6.28
N ALA A 135 9.51 -6.46 -5.58
CA ALA A 135 8.19 -5.88 -5.78
C ALA A 135 7.95 -5.46 -7.25
N PHE A 136 8.93 -4.79 -7.87
CA PHE A 136 8.84 -4.39 -9.26
C PHE A 136 8.76 -5.60 -10.22
N LEU A 137 9.57 -6.64 -9.99
CA LEU A 137 9.53 -7.87 -10.79
C LEU A 137 8.19 -8.61 -10.65
N ILE A 138 7.60 -8.62 -9.46
CA ILE A 138 6.26 -9.17 -9.22
C ILE A 138 5.19 -8.38 -10.00
N MET A 139 5.28 -7.05 -10.03
CA MET A 139 4.37 -6.24 -10.85
C MET A 139 4.44 -6.62 -12.32
N LEU A 140 5.64 -6.82 -12.88
CA LEU A 140 5.80 -7.27 -14.26
C LEU A 140 5.23 -8.67 -14.47
N LYS A 141 5.58 -9.62 -13.61
CA LYS A 141 5.11 -11.01 -13.68
C LYS A 141 3.59 -11.16 -13.71
N TYR A 142 2.87 -10.34 -12.96
CA TYR A 142 1.40 -10.44 -12.88
C TYR A 142 0.70 -9.51 -13.87
N ARG A 143 1.43 -8.68 -14.59
CA ARG A 143 0.90 -7.84 -15.67
C ARG A 143 0.92 -8.56 -17.01
N PHE A 144 1.99 -9.30 -17.30
CA PHE A 144 2.25 -10.03 -18.55
C PHE A 144 2.28 -11.54 -18.35
#